data_f9a15b98901ec0d6d9d0765465f6c935
#
_entry.id   f9a15b98901ec0d6d9d0765465f6c935
#
_cell.length_a   1.000
_cell.length_b   1.000
_cell.length_c   1.000
_cell.angle_alpha   90.00
_cell.angle_beta   90.00
_cell.angle_gamma   90.00
#
_symmetry.space_group_name_H-M   'P 1'
#
loop_
_entity.id
_entity.type
_entity.pdbx_description
1 polymer ?
#
loop_
_entity_poly.entity_id
_entity_poly.type
_entity_poly.pdbx_seq_one_letter_code
_entity_poly.pdbx_strand_id
1 'polypeptide(L)'
;MRQVSLREFRTRGSKALEAVPHGETVLLAGQKGPAYFLIPVLGDVILEDRELRRAMAKASLRKNWRLAEALGVELSEEEIDREINQVRVVRQRRKAR
;
A
#
# COMPACT_ATOMS: atom_id res chain seq x y z
N MET A 1 3.94 2.61 14.78
CA MET A 1 3.35 3.57 13.83
C MET A 1 3.13 4.90 14.52
N ARG A 2 3.58 5.97 13.88
CA ARG A 2 3.34 7.34 14.36
C ARG A 2 2.23 7.97 13.52
N GLN A 3 1.49 8.89 14.12
CA GLN A 3 0.46 9.64 13.42
C GLN A 3 0.87 11.10 13.29
N VAL A 4 0.79 11.63 12.07
CA VAL A 4 1.05 13.04 11.78
C VAL A 4 -0.17 13.57 11.02
N SER A 5 -0.63 14.79 11.37
CA SER A 5 -1.74 15.37 10.64
C SER A 5 -1.31 15.75 9.22
N LEU A 6 -2.21 15.58 8.27
CA LEU A 6 -1.96 15.96 6.89
C LEU A 6 -1.69 17.48 6.77
N ARG A 7 -2.37 18.28 7.59
CA ARG A 7 -2.15 19.71 7.67
C ARG A 7 -0.75 20.07 8.14
N GLU A 8 -0.26 19.40 9.19
CA GLU A 8 1.10 19.61 9.69
C GLU A 8 2.14 19.23 8.65
N PHE A 9 1.94 18.11 7.98
CA PHE A 9 2.82 17.66 6.91
C PHE A 9 2.85 18.64 5.74
N ARG A 10 1.73 19.21 5.34
CA ARG A 10 1.67 20.24 4.29
C ARG A 10 2.39 21.53 4.69
N THR A 11 2.24 21.91 5.95
CA THR A 11 2.82 23.17 6.45
C THR A 11 4.31 23.07 6.70
N ARG A 12 4.75 21.98 7.32
CA ARG A 12 6.13 21.79 7.75
C ARG A 12 6.97 20.89 6.82
N GLY A 13 6.33 20.18 5.91
CA GLY A 13 7.01 19.23 5.02
C GLY A 13 7.77 18.16 5.78
N SER A 14 8.99 17.87 5.37
CA SER A 14 9.82 16.83 5.99
C SER A 14 10.15 17.11 7.47
N LYS A 15 10.08 18.35 7.91
CA LYS A 15 10.29 18.71 9.32
C LYS A 15 9.26 18.08 10.25
N ALA A 16 8.04 17.84 9.75
CA ALA A 16 7.01 17.14 10.52
C ALA A 16 7.40 15.69 10.84
N LEU A 17 8.37 15.13 10.13
CA LEU A 17 8.82 13.76 10.29
C LEU A 17 10.07 13.63 11.18
N GLU A 18 10.69 14.72 11.60
CA GLU A 18 11.93 14.70 12.38
C GLU A 18 11.79 14.00 13.73
N ALA A 19 10.59 14.08 14.34
CA ALA A 19 10.30 13.42 15.61
C ALA A 19 10.00 11.92 15.46
N VAL A 20 9.89 11.43 14.24
CA VAL A 20 9.58 10.02 13.97
C VAL A 20 10.87 9.21 14.03
N PRO A 21 10.93 8.13 14.82
CA PRO A 21 12.10 7.26 14.86
C PRO A 21 12.40 6.67 13.47
N HIS A 22 13.69 6.53 13.16
CA HIS A 22 14.12 5.94 11.89
C HIS A 22 13.56 4.52 11.71
N GLY A 23 13.02 4.25 10.54
CA GLY A 23 12.45 2.94 10.23
C GLY A 23 10.98 2.76 10.64
N GLU A 24 10.38 3.72 11.32
CA GLU A 24 8.97 3.65 11.72
C GLU A 24 8.06 4.20 10.63
N THR A 25 6.90 3.56 10.45
CA THR A 25 5.87 4.03 9.52
C THR A 25 5.09 5.20 10.10
N VAL A 26 4.60 6.07 9.22
CA VAL A 26 3.80 7.23 9.60
C VAL A 26 2.43 7.15 8.94
N LEU A 27 1.40 7.39 9.73
CA LEU A 27 0.03 7.55 9.23
C LEU A 27 -0.24 9.04 9.09
N LEU A 28 -0.55 9.48 7.86
CA LEU A 28 -1.03 10.82 7.60
C LEU A 28 -2.56 10.82 7.68
N ALA A 29 -3.10 11.57 8.63
CA ALA A 29 -4.54 11.64 8.86
C ALA A 29 -5.07 13.04 8.58
N GLY A 30 -6.16 13.11 7.82
CA GLY A 30 -6.90 14.35 7.55
C GLY A 30 -8.16 14.45 8.41
N GLN A 31 -8.98 15.46 8.14
CA GLN A 31 -10.24 15.67 8.86
C GLN A 31 -11.23 14.51 8.68
N LYS A 32 -11.17 13.84 7.54
CA LYS A 32 -12.05 12.72 7.21
C LYS A 32 -11.51 11.36 7.69
N GLY A 33 -10.37 11.35 8.38
CA GLY A 33 -9.72 10.16 8.88
C GLY A 33 -8.40 9.85 8.20
N PRO A 34 -7.90 8.61 8.30
CA PRO A 34 -6.64 8.20 7.68
C PRO A 34 -6.64 8.44 6.17
N ALA A 35 -5.54 8.97 5.64
CA ALA A 35 -5.42 9.28 4.22
C ALA A 35 -4.28 8.53 3.55
N TYR A 36 -3.07 8.55 4.12
CA TYR A 36 -1.88 7.95 3.52
C TYR A 36 -0.97 7.32 4.56
N PHE A 37 -0.21 6.32 4.14
CA PHE A 37 0.95 5.85 4.88
C PHE A 37 2.22 6.39 4.24
N LEU A 38 3.15 6.83 5.08
CA LEU A 38 4.54 7.05 4.69
C LEU A 38 5.37 5.89 5.21
N ILE A 39 6.07 5.23 4.32
CA ILE A 39 6.85 4.04 4.62
C ILE A 39 8.31 4.34 4.33
N PRO A 40 9.21 4.14 5.32
CA PRO A 40 10.62 4.40 5.10
C PRO A 40 11.24 3.40 4.12
N VAL A 41 12.14 3.90 3.28
CA VAL A 41 12.94 3.04 2.42
C VAL A 41 14.10 2.49 3.24
N LEU A 42 14.23 1.17 3.31
CA LEU A 42 15.23 0.50 4.13
C LEU A 42 16.47 0.06 3.33
N GLY A 43 16.34 -0.12 2.03
CA GLY A 43 17.43 -0.58 1.18
C GLY A 43 17.13 -0.41 -0.30
N ASP A 44 16.73 -1.47 -0.96
CA ASP A 44 16.45 -1.47 -2.41
C ASP A 44 15.08 -0.90 -2.71
N VAL A 45 15.04 0.33 -3.26
CA VAL A 45 13.82 1.05 -3.58
C VAL A 45 12.90 0.27 -4.52
N ILE A 46 13.48 -0.33 -5.56
CA ILE A 46 12.70 -1.03 -6.59
C ILE A 46 12.08 -2.31 -6.01
N LEU A 47 12.86 -3.05 -5.25
CA LEU A 47 12.37 -4.27 -4.60
C LEU A 47 11.28 -3.96 -3.57
N GLU A 48 11.52 -2.95 -2.74
CA GLU A 48 10.57 -2.53 -1.70
C GLU A 48 9.27 -1.99 -2.30
N ASP A 49 9.35 -1.20 -3.37
CA ASP A 49 8.16 -0.74 -4.10
C ASP A 49 7.37 -1.91 -4.66
N ARG A 50 8.05 -2.91 -5.22
CA ARG A 50 7.41 -4.11 -5.76
C ARG A 50 6.68 -4.90 -4.67
N GLU A 51 7.33 -5.11 -3.54
CA GLU A 51 6.74 -5.80 -2.38
C GLU A 51 5.55 -5.03 -1.83
N LEU A 52 5.65 -3.71 -1.74
CA LEU A 52 4.58 -2.85 -1.27
C LEU A 52 3.37 -2.90 -2.19
N ARG A 53 3.57 -2.79 -3.50
CA ARG A 53 2.49 -2.91 -4.48
C ARG A 53 1.80 -4.26 -4.41
N ARG A 54 2.56 -5.32 -4.20
CA ARG A 54 2.01 -6.66 -4.03
C ARG A 54 1.14 -6.75 -2.78
N ALA A 55 1.61 -6.19 -1.66
CA ALA A 55 0.84 -6.15 -0.42
C ALA A 55 -0.45 -5.34 -0.57
N MET A 56 -0.40 -4.21 -1.25
CA MET A 56 -1.57 -3.37 -1.53
C MET A 56 -2.58 -4.08 -2.42
N ALA A 57 -2.11 -4.78 -3.46
CA ALA A 57 -2.97 -5.55 -4.35
C ALA A 57 -3.66 -6.70 -3.61
N LYS A 58 -2.92 -7.42 -2.75
CA LYS A 58 -3.49 -8.47 -1.90
C LYS A 58 -4.56 -7.92 -0.95
N ALA A 59 -4.30 -6.79 -0.33
CA ALA A 59 -5.26 -6.15 0.58
C ALA A 59 -6.55 -5.75 -0.16
N SER A 60 -6.43 -5.24 -1.38
CA SER A 60 -7.57 -4.90 -2.23
C SER A 60 -8.37 -6.14 -2.61
N LEU A 61 -7.70 -7.22 -3.00
CA LEU A 61 -8.35 -8.49 -3.34
C LEU A 61 -9.03 -9.13 -2.14
N ARG A 62 -8.42 -9.06 -0.95
CA ARG A 62 -9.05 -9.54 0.29
C ARG A 62 -10.33 -8.78 0.62
N LYS A 63 -10.35 -7.48 0.39
CA LYS A 63 -11.55 -6.68 0.56
C LYS A 63 -12.66 -7.15 -0.38
N ASN A 64 -12.32 -7.37 -1.66
CA ASN A 64 -13.26 -7.90 -2.64
C ASN A 64 -13.67 -9.34 -2.31
N TRP A 65 -12.75 -10.14 -1.79
CA TRP A 65 -13.03 -11.51 -1.36
C TRP A 65 -14.04 -11.55 -0.20
N ARG A 66 -13.91 -10.69 0.79
CA ARG A 66 -14.90 -10.59 1.88
C ARG A 66 -16.29 -10.29 1.34
N LEU A 67 -16.40 -9.43 0.34
CA LEU A 67 -17.65 -9.15 -0.35
C LEU A 67 -18.13 -10.38 -1.11
N ALA A 68 -17.24 -11.08 -1.81
CA ALA A 68 -17.55 -12.30 -2.55
C ALA A 68 -17.97 -13.44 -1.62
N GLU A 69 -17.35 -13.57 -0.45
CA GLU A 69 -17.70 -14.54 0.57
C GLU A 69 -19.11 -14.31 1.11
N ALA A 70 -19.48 -13.05 1.32
CA ALA A 70 -20.83 -12.66 1.67
C ALA A 70 -21.84 -13.00 0.57
N LEU A 71 -21.38 -13.13 -0.69
CA LEU A 71 -22.18 -13.54 -1.86
C LEU A 71 -22.07 -15.03 -2.18
N GLY A 72 -21.32 -15.81 -1.36
CA GLY A 72 -21.15 -17.24 -1.55
C GLY A 72 -20.02 -17.66 -2.51
N VAL A 73 -19.09 -16.77 -2.79
CA VAL A 73 -17.90 -17.04 -3.65
C VAL A 73 -16.65 -17.12 -2.79
N GLU A 74 -15.87 -18.20 -2.92
CA GLU A 74 -14.59 -18.38 -2.20
C GLU A 74 -13.41 -18.29 -3.16
N LEU A 75 -12.36 -17.58 -2.74
CA LEU A 75 -11.06 -17.50 -3.42
C LEU A 75 -9.96 -17.85 -2.44
N SER A 76 -9.00 -18.70 -2.86
CA SER A 76 -7.81 -19.00 -2.07
C SER A 76 -6.75 -17.91 -2.22
N GLU A 77 -5.78 -17.86 -1.29
CA GLU A 77 -4.64 -16.95 -1.43
C GLU A 77 -3.81 -17.25 -2.67
N GLU A 78 -3.71 -18.51 -3.07
CA GLU A 78 -3.03 -18.91 -4.30
C GLU A 78 -3.70 -18.33 -5.54
N GLU A 79 -5.02 -18.32 -5.59
CA GLU A 79 -5.79 -17.72 -6.67
C GLU A 79 -5.59 -16.21 -6.71
N ILE A 80 -5.54 -15.56 -5.55
CA ILE A 80 -5.25 -14.14 -5.42
C ILE A 80 -3.85 -13.83 -5.97
N ASP A 81 -2.84 -14.61 -5.59
CA ASP A 81 -1.47 -14.45 -6.08
C ASP A 81 -1.35 -14.65 -7.60
N ARG A 82 -2.09 -15.61 -8.16
CA ARG A 82 -2.14 -15.81 -9.61
C ARG A 82 -2.71 -14.60 -10.33
N GLU A 83 -3.81 -14.04 -9.85
CA GLU A 83 -4.40 -12.84 -10.44
C GLU A 83 -3.44 -11.66 -10.40
N ILE A 84 -2.73 -11.46 -9.31
CA ILE A 84 -1.72 -10.41 -9.19
C ILE A 84 -0.61 -10.61 -10.23
N ASN A 85 -0.11 -11.82 -10.40
CA ASN A 85 0.92 -12.14 -11.37
C ASN A 85 0.45 -11.91 -12.81
N GLN A 86 -0.79 -12.28 -13.13
CA GLN A 86 -1.38 -12.03 -14.44
C GLN A 86 -1.48 -10.54 -14.74
N VAL A 87 -1.91 -9.74 -13.80
CA VAL A 87 -1.98 -8.27 -13.94
C VAL A 87 -0.58 -7.69 -14.18
N ARG A 88 0.44 -8.18 -13.49
CA ARG A 88 1.84 -7.76 -13.70
C ARG A 88 2.32 -8.06 -15.10
N VAL A 89 2.06 -9.25 -15.61
CA VAL A 89 2.46 -9.66 -16.96
C VAL A 89 1.81 -8.76 -18.01
N VAL A 90 0.52 -8.50 -17.88
CA VAL A 90 -0.21 -7.60 -18.80
C VAL A 90 0.39 -6.19 -18.77
N ARG A 91 0.69 -5.64 -17.59
CA ARG A 91 1.29 -4.31 -17.47
C ARG A 91 2.68 -4.24 -18.09
N GLN A 92 3.51 -5.25 -17.91
CA GLN A 92 4.82 -5.32 -18.52
C GLN A 92 4.74 -5.37 -20.05
N ARG A 93 3.82 -6.15 -20.60
CA ARG A 93 3.57 -6.20 -22.05
C ARG A 93 3.14 -4.85 -22.62
N ARG A 94 2.29 -4.12 -21.91
CA ARG A 94 1.87 -2.77 -22.31
C ARG A 94 3.01 -1.77 -22.29
N LYS A 95 3.94 -1.87 -21.34
CA LYS A 95 5.13 -1.00 -21.27
C LYS A 95 6.17 -1.31 -22.33
N ALA A 96 6.24 -2.55 -22.81
CA ALA A 96 7.17 -2.97 -23.84
C ALA A 96 6.77 -2.52 -25.26
N ARG A 97 5.58 -1.97 -25.43
CA ARG A 97 5.10 -1.38 -26.68
C ARG A 97 5.30 0.14 -26.66
#